data_a76f3e95157211d46a3fc451972e4690
#
_entry.id   a76f3e95157211d46a3fc451972e4690
#
_cell.length_a   1.000
_cell.length_b   1.000
_cell.length_c   1.000
_cell.angle_alpha   90.00
_cell.angle_beta   90.00
_cell.angle_gamma   90.00
#
_symmetry.space_group_name_H-M   'P 1'
#
loop_
_entity.id
_entity.type
_entity.pdbx_description
1 polymer ?
#
loop_
_entity_poly.entity_id
_entity_poly.type
_entity_poly.pdbx_seq_one_letter_code
_entity_poly.pdbx_strand_id
1 'polypeptide(L)'
;IDKEAAEEINKIFFEVIIAPDYDVDALEILGQKKNRIILVRKEAKLPKKQFRALLNGVLVQDKDTNIETVADLKTVTDKAPTPEEVEDMLFANKIVKNSKSNAIVLAKDKQLLASGVGQTSRVDALKQAIEKAKSFGFDLNGAVMASDAFFPFPDCVEIADKEGITAVIQPGGSVKDDLSFAYCNEHGMAMVTTGIRHFKH
;
A
#
# COMPACT_ATOMS: atom_id res chain seq x y z
N ILE A 1 -15.77 11.89 -8.60
CA ILE A 1 -16.22 11.88 -7.18
C ILE A 1 -17.72 12.06 -7.22
N ASP A 2 -18.43 11.08 -6.66
CA ASP A 2 -19.88 11.11 -6.48
C ASP A 2 -20.28 11.84 -5.19
N LYS A 3 -21.60 11.96 -4.98
CA LYS A 3 -22.18 12.62 -3.81
C LYS A 3 -21.75 11.99 -2.49
N GLU A 4 -21.81 10.64 -2.40
CA GLU A 4 -21.49 9.90 -1.17
C GLU A 4 -20.03 10.11 -0.75
N ALA A 5 -19.10 10.00 -1.70
CA ALA A 5 -17.69 10.28 -1.46
C ALA A 5 -17.49 11.75 -1.05
N ALA A 6 -18.19 12.69 -1.67
CA ALA A 6 -18.08 14.11 -1.32
C ALA A 6 -18.57 14.40 0.10
N GLU A 7 -19.64 13.74 0.57
CA GLU A 7 -20.14 13.84 1.93
C GLU A 7 -19.11 13.35 2.95
N GLU A 8 -18.44 12.22 2.71
CA GLU A 8 -17.38 11.72 3.57
C GLU A 8 -16.13 12.62 3.55
N ILE A 9 -15.68 13.05 2.37
CA ILE A 9 -14.55 13.98 2.20
C ILE A 9 -14.82 15.30 2.91
N ASN A 10 -16.07 15.79 2.91
CA ASN A 10 -16.43 17.05 3.55
C ASN A 10 -16.26 17.05 5.07
N LYS A 11 -16.23 15.89 5.72
CA LYS A 11 -16.02 15.70 7.16
C LYS A 11 -14.58 15.96 7.59
N ILE A 12 -13.62 15.85 6.67
CA ILE A 12 -12.20 16.05 6.96
C ILE A 12 -11.71 17.42 6.50
N PHE A 13 -10.62 17.89 7.11
CA PHE A 13 -9.95 19.11 6.65
C PHE A 13 -9.08 18.81 5.42
N PHE A 14 -9.25 19.61 4.38
CA PHE A 14 -8.35 19.67 3.24
C PHE A 14 -8.39 21.04 2.57
N GLU A 15 -7.34 21.41 1.90
CA GLU A 15 -7.21 22.68 1.17
C GLU A 15 -7.37 22.46 -0.34
N VAL A 16 -6.86 21.35 -0.87
CA VAL A 16 -6.86 21.02 -2.29
C VAL A 16 -7.39 19.62 -2.51
N ILE A 17 -8.27 19.47 -3.49
CA ILE A 17 -8.73 18.18 -3.99
C ILE A 17 -8.57 18.13 -5.50
N ILE A 18 -8.10 17.01 -6.05
CA ILE A 18 -8.00 16.77 -7.48
C ILE A 18 -8.59 15.41 -7.83
N ALA A 19 -9.49 15.38 -8.79
CA ALA A 19 -10.07 14.14 -9.31
C ALA A 19 -10.23 14.20 -10.83
N PRO A 20 -10.41 13.06 -11.51
CA PRO A 20 -10.70 13.04 -12.94
C PRO A 20 -11.98 13.79 -13.29
N ASP A 21 -13.02 13.62 -12.44
CA ASP A 21 -14.33 14.23 -12.61
C ASP A 21 -15.09 14.29 -11.28
N TYR A 22 -16.16 15.09 -11.25
CA TYR A 22 -17.04 15.31 -10.11
C TYR A 22 -18.49 15.37 -10.57
N ASP A 23 -19.37 14.71 -9.87
CA ASP A 23 -20.80 14.89 -10.04
C ASP A 23 -21.23 16.30 -9.59
N VAL A 24 -22.35 16.80 -10.13
CA VAL A 24 -22.87 18.14 -9.81
C VAL A 24 -23.09 18.30 -8.30
N ASP A 25 -23.76 17.32 -7.66
CA ASP A 25 -24.03 17.31 -6.22
C ASP A 25 -22.73 17.29 -5.41
N ALA A 26 -21.72 16.59 -5.88
CA ALA A 26 -20.40 16.55 -5.24
C ALA A 26 -19.71 17.93 -5.25
N LEU A 27 -19.78 18.65 -6.38
CA LEU A 27 -19.25 20.01 -6.50
C LEU A 27 -19.96 20.97 -5.56
N GLU A 28 -21.29 20.86 -5.43
CA GLU A 28 -22.07 21.70 -4.51
C GLU A 28 -21.65 21.47 -3.05
N ILE A 29 -21.46 20.21 -2.64
CA ILE A 29 -21.01 19.86 -1.27
C ILE A 29 -19.59 20.37 -1.01
N LEU A 30 -18.65 20.07 -1.90
CA LEU A 30 -17.25 20.42 -1.72
C LEU A 30 -17.01 21.94 -1.82
N GLY A 31 -17.80 22.64 -2.65
CA GLY A 31 -17.72 24.09 -2.88
C GLY A 31 -18.24 24.96 -1.75
N GLN A 32 -18.89 24.40 -0.71
CA GLN A 32 -19.45 25.16 0.41
C GLN A 32 -18.39 25.96 1.19
N LYS A 33 -17.14 25.48 1.20
CA LYS A 33 -16.03 26.17 1.89
C LYS A 33 -15.19 26.96 0.86
N LYS A 34 -15.28 28.30 0.93
CA LYS A 34 -14.70 29.24 -0.05
C LYS A 34 -13.19 29.10 -0.28
N ASN A 35 -12.44 28.59 0.71
CA ASN A 35 -10.98 28.47 0.62
C ASN A 35 -10.50 27.14 0.02
N ARG A 36 -11.42 26.26 -0.38
CA ARG A 36 -11.07 25.00 -1.02
C ARG A 36 -10.74 25.20 -2.49
N ILE A 37 -9.69 24.52 -2.93
CA ILE A 37 -9.28 24.48 -4.33
C ILE A 37 -9.71 23.12 -4.89
N ILE A 38 -10.67 23.14 -5.82
CA ILE A 38 -11.19 21.94 -6.46
C ILE A 38 -10.64 21.90 -7.89
N LEU A 39 -9.87 20.86 -8.21
CA LEU A 39 -9.18 20.72 -9.49
C LEU A 39 -9.68 19.49 -10.25
N VAL A 40 -9.95 19.65 -11.54
CA VAL A 40 -10.17 18.55 -12.46
C VAL A 40 -8.83 18.15 -13.08
N ARG A 41 -8.48 16.86 -12.98
CA ARG A 41 -7.26 16.32 -13.55
C ARG A 41 -7.35 16.31 -15.09
N LYS A 42 -6.47 17.05 -15.73
CA LYS A 42 -6.31 16.97 -17.18
C LYS A 42 -5.46 15.76 -17.56
N GLU A 43 -5.74 15.17 -18.71
CA GLU A 43 -4.84 14.18 -19.30
C GLU A 43 -3.49 14.83 -19.59
N ALA A 44 -2.44 14.20 -19.09
CA ALA A 44 -1.07 14.62 -19.31
C ALA A 44 -0.13 13.41 -19.40
N LYS A 45 0.77 13.45 -20.37
CA LYS A 45 1.86 12.49 -20.45
C LYS A 45 2.94 12.89 -19.44
N LEU A 46 3.01 12.18 -18.33
CA LEU A 46 4.06 12.41 -17.34
C LEU A 46 5.41 11.94 -17.86
N PRO A 47 6.53 12.64 -17.53
CA PRO A 47 7.86 12.21 -17.92
C PRO A 47 8.18 10.84 -17.30
N LYS A 48 8.86 9.99 -18.07
CA LYS A 48 9.25 8.63 -17.64
C LYS A 48 10.41 8.64 -16.64
N LYS A 49 11.16 9.73 -16.54
CA LYS A 49 12.31 9.89 -15.65
C LYS A 49 11.99 10.84 -14.51
N GLN A 50 12.62 10.59 -13.38
CA GLN A 50 12.63 11.50 -12.24
C GLN A 50 14.06 11.95 -11.95
N PHE A 51 14.18 13.17 -11.40
CA PHE A 51 15.44 13.81 -11.08
C PHE A 51 15.46 14.15 -9.60
N ARG A 52 16.62 13.98 -8.97
CA ARG A 52 16.89 14.45 -7.61
C ARG A 52 18.20 15.22 -7.61
N ALA A 53 18.17 16.45 -7.15
CA ALA A 53 19.39 17.22 -6.92
C ALA A 53 20.17 16.63 -5.75
N LEU A 54 21.47 16.50 -5.89
CA LEU A 54 22.39 15.94 -4.92
C LEU A 54 23.69 16.74 -4.96
N LEU A 55 24.02 17.48 -3.89
CA LEU A 55 25.22 18.28 -3.82
C LEU A 55 25.45 19.11 -5.12
N ASN A 56 26.44 18.71 -5.91
CA ASN A 56 26.83 19.33 -7.18
C ASN A 56 26.38 18.52 -8.41
N GLY A 57 25.46 17.59 -8.24
CA GLY A 57 25.00 16.68 -9.30
C GLY A 57 23.51 16.47 -9.29
N VAL A 58 23.05 15.63 -10.21
CA VAL A 58 21.65 15.20 -10.34
C VAL A 58 21.61 13.69 -10.52
N LEU A 59 20.83 13.02 -9.68
CA LEU A 59 20.47 11.63 -9.89
C LEU A 59 19.30 11.56 -10.85
N VAL A 60 19.42 10.71 -11.86
CA VAL A 60 18.38 10.43 -12.85
C VAL A 60 18.02 8.95 -12.77
N GLN A 61 16.76 8.65 -12.59
CA GLN A 61 16.27 7.27 -12.66
C GLN A 61 14.94 7.18 -13.40
N ASP A 62 14.63 6.02 -13.92
CA ASP A 62 13.30 5.75 -14.45
C ASP A 62 12.27 5.72 -13.33
N LYS A 63 11.07 6.26 -13.60
CA LYS A 63 9.95 6.15 -12.67
C LYS A 63 9.49 4.71 -12.62
N ASP A 64 9.21 4.24 -11.42
CA ASP A 64 8.46 3.01 -11.23
C ASP A 64 7.01 3.22 -11.67
N THR A 65 6.70 2.74 -12.87
CA THR A 65 5.37 2.82 -13.47
C THR A 65 4.63 1.48 -13.46
N ASN A 66 5.24 0.42 -12.91
CA ASN A 66 4.63 -0.90 -12.85
C ASN A 66 3.39 -0.87 -11.94
N ILE A 67 2.33 -1.48 -12.38
CA ILE A 67 1.12 -1.70 -11.59
C ILE A 67 0.79 -3.18 -11.75
N GLU A 68 0.97 -3.93 -10.68
CA GLU A 68 0.74 -5.36 -10.67
C GLU A 68 -0.75 -5.66 -10.81
N THR A 69 -1.01 -6.74 -11.53
CA THR A 69 -2.33 -7.33 -11.74
C THR A 69 -2.35 -8.75 -11.16
N VAL A 70 -3.50 -9.39 -11.15
CA VAL A 70 -3.62 -10.80 -10.73
C VAL A 70 -2.66 -11.72 -11.48
N ALA A 71 -2.40 -11.44 -12.77
CA ALA A 71 -1.51 -12.24 -13.61
C ALA A 71 -0.03 -12.19 -13.19
N ASP A 72 0.36 -11.15 -12.45
CA ASP A 72 1.73 -10.96 -11.97
C ASP A 72 1.97 -11.64 -10.61
N LEU A 73 0.93 -12.15 -9.97
CA LEU A 73 1.01 -12.77 -8.65
C LEU A 73 1.37 -14.26 -8.77
N LYS A 74 2.41 -14.64 -8.03
CA LYS A 74 2.81 -16.04 -7.87
C LYS A 74 2.55 -16.47 -6.44
N THR A 75 1.59 -17.37 -6.23
CA THR A 75 1.38 -18.00 -4.92
C THR A 75 2.59 -18.89 -4.60
N VAL A 76 3.15 -18.70 -3.39
CA VAL A 76 4.37 -19.38 -2.92
C VAL A 76 4.12 -20.21 -1.64
N THR A 77 2.88 -20.28 -1.19
CA THR A 77 2.42 -21.04 -0.02
C THR A 77 1.40 -22.09 -0.42
N ASP A 78 1.22 -23.11 0.44
CA ASP A 78 0.24 -24.20 0.24
C ASP A 78 -1.20 -23.66 0.24
N LYS A 79 -1.49 -22.66 1.11
CA LYS A 79 -2.75 -21.93 1.07
C LYS A 79 -2.69 -20.85 0.02
N ALA A 80 -3.58 -20.93 -0.96
CA ALA A 80 -3.80 -19.83 -1.90
C ALA A 80 -4.64 -18.72 -1.24
N PRO A 81 -4.39 -17.44 -1.56
CA PRO A 81 -5.26 -16.35 -1.09
C PRO A 81 -6.66 -16.45 -1.69
N THR A 82 -7.65 -15.97 -0.97
CA THR A 82 -9.03 -15.83 -1.49
C THR A 82 -9.10 -14.70 -2.54
N PRO A 83 -10.15 -14.65 -3.37
CA PRO A 83 -10.33 -13.54 -4.32
C PRO A 83 -10.34 -12.16 -3.64
N GLU A 84 -10.96 -12.06 -2.45
CA GLU A 84 -11.02 -10.83 -1.66
C GLU A 84 -9.63 -10.45 -1.14
N GLU A 85 -8.87 -11.41 -0.61
CA GLU A 85 -7.47 -11.18 -0.21
C GLU A 85 -6.60 -10.72 -1.38
N VAL A 86 -6.82 -11.24 -2.59
CA VAL A 86 -6.09 -10.81 -3.81
C VAL A 86 -6.42 -9.36 -4.15
N GLU A 87 -7.69 -8.96 -4.11
CA GLU A 87 -8.09 -7.56 -4.34
C GLU A 87 -7.46 -6.62 -3.31
N ASP A 88 -7.50 -6.99 -2.03
CA ASP A 88 -6.91 -6.22 -0.93
C ASP A 88 -5.39 -6.14 -1.04
N MET A 89 -4.71 -7.23 -1.39
CA MET A 89 -3.26 -7.25 -1.62
C MET A 89 -2.86 -6.34 -2.78
N LEU A 90 -3.57 -6.36 -3.89
CA LEU A 90 -3.30 -5.47 -5.03
C LEU A 90 -3.59 -4.00 -4.68
N PHE A 91 -4.62 -3.73 -3.89
CA PHE A 91 -4.89 -2.40 -3.36
C PHE A 91 -3.76 -1.91 -2.45
N ALA A 92 -3.37 -2.74 -1.47
CA ALA A 92 -2.27 -2.44 -0.54
C ALA A 92 -0.93 -2.26 -1.27
N ASN A 93 -0.66 -3.06 -2.31
CA ASN A 93 0.57 -2.98 -3.11
C ASN A 93 0.68 -1.65 -3.87
N LYS A 94 -0.42 -1.11 -4.38
CA LYS A 94 -0.44 0.23 -5.00
C LYS A 94 -0.09 1.34 -4.00
N ILE A 95 -0.49 1.19 -2.74
CA ILE A 95 -0.20 2.15 -1.69
C ILE A 95 1.26 2.03 -1.25
N VAL A 96 1.74 0.80 -0.98
CA VAL A 96 3.12 0.58 -0.52
C VAL A 96 4.14 1.03 -1.56
N LYS A 97 3.89 0.79 -2.84
CA LYS A 97 4.68 1.30 -3.97
C LYS A 97 4.86 2.83 -3.92
N ASN A 98 3.85 3.57 -3.49
CA ASN A 98 3.89 5.02 -3.41
C ASN A 98 4.36 5.56 -2.05
N SER A 99 4.67 4.68 -1.12
CA SER A 99 5.16 5.00 0.21
C SER A 99 6.69 5.11 0.24
N LYS A 100 7.23 5.87 1.20
CA LYS A 100 8.67 5.96 1.41
C LYS A 100 9.20 4.69 2.08
N SER A 101 10.25 4.10 1.50
CA SER A 101 10.89 2.88 2.02
C SER A 101 11.60 3.12 3.37
N ASN A 102 11.76 2.11 4.24
CA ASN A 102 11.05 0.84 4.17
C ASN A 102 9.59 1.06 4.52
N ALA A 103 8.69 0.37 3.83
CA ALA A 103 7.26 0.55 3.99
C ALA A 103 6.50 -0.77 4.10
N ILE A 104 5.52 -0.78 5.00
CA ILE A 104 4.49 -1.81 5.15
C ILE A 104 3.12 -1.14 5.10
N VAL A 105 2.19 -1.77 4.40
CA VAL A 105 0.78 -1.34 4.33
C VAL A 105 -0.12 -2.49 4.79
N LEU A 106 -1.08 -2.17 5.65
CA LEU A 106 -2.13 -3.08 6.10
C LEU A 106 -3.46 -2.62 5.51
N ALA A 107 -4.18 -3.54 4.89
CA ALA A 107 -5.45 -3.26 4.25
C ALA A 107 -6.46 -4.39 4.47
N LYS A 108 -7.75 -4.06 4.37
CA LYS A 108 -8.87 -4.98 4.39
C LYS A 108 -10.07 -4.33 3.71
N ASP A 109 -10.84 -5.10 2.96
CA ASP A 109 -12.05 -4.64 2.27
C ASP A 109 -11.79 -3.40 1.37
N LYS A 110 -10.63 -3.37 0.69
CA LYS A 110 -10.13 -2.24 -0.13
C LYS A 110 -10.00 -0.92 0.66
N GLN A 111 -9.85 -1.02 1.97
CA GLN A 111 -9.59 0.08 2.87
C GLN A 111 -8.15 0.00 3.41
N LEU A 112 -7.45 1.14 3.41
CA LEU A 112 -6.19 1.30 4.13
C LEU A 112 -6.48 1.33 5.62
N LEU A 113 -6.00 0.33 6.37
CA LEU A 113 -6.10 0.32 7.83
C LEU A 113 -4.97 1.16 8.44
N ALA A 114 -3.75 0.93 8.01
CA ALA A 114 -2.60 1.74 8.37
C ALA A 114 -1.40 1.49 7.47
N SER A 115 -0.41 2.37 7.56
CA SER A 115 0.90 2.22 6.93
C SER A 115 2.02 2.62 7.88
N GLY A 116 3.11 1.86 7.87
CA GLY A 116 4.39 2.24 8.45
C GLY A 116 5.35 2.57 7.31
N VAL A 117 5.93 3.76 7.32
CA VAL A 117 6.69 4.28 6.17
C VAL A 117 7.98 4.97 6.61
N GLY A 118 9.00 4.93 5.76
CA GLY A 118 10.26 5.64 5.99
C GLY A 118 11.07 5.09 7.15
N GLN A 119 10.86 3.83 7.52
CA GLN A 119 11.55 3.21 8.66
C GLN A 119 12.89 2.60 8.25
N THR A 120 13.80 2.48 9.22
CA THR A 120 15.13 1.90 9.01
C THR A 120 15.09 0.38 8.87
N SER A 121 14.06 -0.27 9.41
CA SER A 121 13.80 -1.70 9.21
C SER A 121 12.34 -1.97 8.82
N ARG A 122 12.10 -3.14 8.20
CA ARG A 122 10.73 -3.57 7.85
C ARG A 122 9.92 -3.95 9.07
N VAL A 123 10.56 -4.53 10.06
CA VAL A 123 9.93 -4.84 11.35
C VAL A 123 9.42 -3.58 12.03
N ASP A 124 10.19 -2.49 12.00
CA ASP A 124 9.75 -1.22 12.59
C ASP A 124 8.58 -0.62 11.79
N ALA A 125 8.63 -0.72 10.45
CA ALA A 125 7.51 -0.30 9.60
C ALA A 125 6.23 -1.10 9.92
N LEU A 126 6.34 -2.42 10.09
CA LEU A 126 5.19 -3.26 10.46
C LEU A 126 4.65 -2.91 11.85
N LYS A 127 5.51 -2.80 12.86
CA LYS A 127 5.09 -2.42 14.20
C LYS A 127 4.39 -1.05 14.23
N GLN A 128 4.94 -0.08 13.49
CA GLN A 128 4.33 1.23 13.34
C GLN A 128 2.92 1.15 12.70
N ALA A 129 2.77 0.33 11.64
CA ALA A 129 1.48 0.14 10.99
C ALA A 129 0.47 -0.51 11.94
N ILE A 130 0.86 -1.56 12.68
CA ILE A 130 0.00 -2.24 13.65
C ILE A 130 -0.46 -1.30 14.76
N GLU A 131 0.48 -0.58 15.38
CA GLU A 131 0.17 0.40 16.44
C GLU A 131 -0.79 1.48 15.93
N LYS A 132 -0.54 1.98 14.74
CA LYS A 132 -1.40 2.97 14.09
C LYS A 132 -2.81 2.45 13.84
N ALA A 133 -2.95 1.27 13.28
CA ALA A 133 -4.25 0.64 13.04
C ALA A 133 -5.04 0.48 14.35
N LYS A 134 -4.39 -0.05 15.38
CA LYS A 134 -5.00 -0.22 16.72
C LYS A 134 -5.41 1.13 17.34
N SER A 135 -4.62 2.18 17.16
CA SER A 135 -4.94 3.52 17.69
C SER A 135 -6.18 4.13 17.04
N PHE A 136 -6.51 3.71 15.81
CA PHE A 136 -7.76 4.08 15.13
C PHE A 136 -8.92 3.11 15.38
N GLY A 137 -8.71 2.07 16.17
CA GLY A 137 -9.74 1.08 16.48
C GLY A 137 -9.99 0.06 15.38
N PHE A 138 -9.06 -0.09 14.41
CA PHE A 138 -9.20 -1.11 13.37
C PHE A 138 -8.86 -2.50 13.89
N ASP A 139 -9.70 -3.48 13.51
CA ASP A 139 -9.42 -4.90 13.70
C ASP A 139 -8.55 -5.41 12.54
N LEU A 140 -7.43 -6.03 12.87
CA LEU A 140 -6.48 -6.59 11.89
C LEU A 140 -6.78 -8.06 11.53
N ASN A 141 -7.74 -8.72 12.20
CA ASN A 141 -8.12 -10.08 11.85
C ASN A 141 -8.64 -10.16 10.41
N GLY A 142 -8.00 -11.02 9.60
CA GLY A 142 -8.33 -11.17 8.19
C GLY A 142 -7.82 -10.05 7.29
N ALA A 143 -6.98 -9.14 7.81
CA ALA A 143 -6.31 -8.14 7.00
C ALA A 143 -5.20 -8.74 6.15
N VAL A 144 -4.75 -8.00 5.13
CA VAL A 144 -3.59 -8.32 4.32
C VAL A 144 -2.44 -7.37 4.59
N MET A 145 -1.20 -7.84 4.35
CA MET A 145 0.02 -7.06 4.47
C MET A 145 0.73 -6.95 3.13
N ALA A 146 1.08 -5.73 2.70
CA ALA A 146 1.94 -5.47 1.54
C ALA A 146 3.28 -4.88 1.98
N SER A 147 4.37 -5.33 1.34
CA SER A 147 5.73 -4.85 1.58
C SER A 147 6.37 -4.32 0.30
N ASP A 148 7.07 -3.17 0.38
CA ASP A 148 7.80 -2.57 -0.74
C ASP A 148 9.03 -3.38 -1.20
N ALA A 149 9.50 -4.33 -0.38
CA ALA A 149 10.58 -5.26 -0.70
C ALA A 149 10.45 -6.58 0.07
N PHE A 150 11.37 -7.53 -0.21
CA PHE A 150 11.39 -8.84 0.41
C PHE A 150 11.67 -8.81 1.92
N PHE A 151 11.30 -9.88 2.60
CA PHE A 151 11.64 -10.11 4.00
C PHE A 151 13.00 -10.81 4.13
N PRO A 152 13.98 -10.21 4.82
CA PRO A 152 15.27 -10.87 5.05
C PRO A 152 15.18 -12.03 6.06
N PHE A 153 14.14 -12.03 6.90
CA PHE A 153 13.86 -13.03 7.95
C PHE A 153 12.35 -13.20 8.10
N PRO A 154 11.85 -14.28 8.75
CA PRO A 154 10.41 -14.52 8.93
C PRO A 154 9.76 -13.63 9.99
N ASP A 155 10.51 -12.82 10.72
CA ASP A 155 10.03 -11.97 11.82
C ASP A 155 8.81 -11.08 11.45
N CYS A 156 8.77 -10.58 10.22
CA CYS A 156 7.61 -9.80 9.77
C CYS A 156 6.35 -10.65 9.65
N VAL A 157 6.44 -11.86 9.09
CA VAL A 157 5.27 -12.75 8.95
C VAL A 157 4.85 -13.32 10.31
N GLU A 158 5.80 -13.57 11.22
CA GLU A 158 5.51 -13.99 12.60
C GLU A 158 4.73 -12.92 13.40
N ILE A 159 5.11 -11.65 13.22
CA ILE A 159 4.39 -10.53 13.86
C ILE A 159 3.02 -10.36 13.24
N ALA A 160 2.93 -10.45 11.91
CA ALA A 160 1.67 -10.30 11.18
C ALA A 160 0.64 -11.37 11.57
N ASP A 161 1.06 -12.63 11.67
CA ASP A 161 0.22 -13.75 12.10
C ASP A 161 -0.37 -13.53 13.49
N LYS A 162 0.45 -13.12 14.46
CA LYS A 162 0.00 -12.82 15.84
C LYS A 162 -1.05 -11.71 15.91
N GLU A 163 -1.13 -10.88 14.90
CA GLU A 163 -2.12 -9.80 14.78
C GLU A 163 -3.35 -10.21 13.94
N GLY A 164 -3.40 -11.46 13.48
CA GLY A 164 -4.52 -12.01 12.71
C GLY A 164 -4.51 -11.68 11.23
N ILE A 165 -3.36 -11.22 10.69
CA ILE A 165 -3.19 -10.99 9.25
C ILE A 165 -3.09 -12.34 8.54
N THR A 166 -3.88 -12.53 7.48
CA THR A 166 -4.06 -13.84 6.83
C THR A 166 -3.36 -13.98 5.50
N ALA A 167 -3.00 -12.88 4.85
CA ALA A 167 -2.35 -12.92 3.54
C ALA A 167 -1.29 -11.82 3.37
N VAL A 168 -0.26 -12.13 2.60
CA VAL A 168 0.92 -11.28 2.40
C VAL A 168 1.29 -11.16 0.93
N ILE A 169 1.57 -9.94 0.48
CA ILE A 169 2.16 -9.65 -0.82
C ILE A 169 3.52 -8.98 -0.66
N GLN A 170 4.52 -9.50 -1.36
CA GLN A 170 5.88 -8.99 -1.37
C GLN A 170 6.59 -9.33 -2.69
N PRO A 171 7.70 -8.68 -3.06
CA PRO A 171 8.39 -8.98 -4.31
C PRO A 171 9.11 -10.33 -4.35
N GLY A 172 9.50 -10.90 -3.22
CA GLY A 172 10.42 -12.04 -3.18
C GLY A 172 11.86 -11.66 -3.54
N GLY A 173 12.72 -12.66 -3.61
CA GLY A 173 14.12 -12.53 -3.99
C GLY A 173 15.11 -12.41 -2.82
N SER A 174 14.68 -12.74 -1.61
CA SER A 174 15.58 -12.97 -0.48
C SER A 174 16.21 -14.36 -0.57
N VAL A 175 17.47 -14.48 -0.16
CA VAL A 175 18.14 -15.79 0.01
C VAL A 175 17.41 -16.65 1.07
N LYS A 176 16.64 -16.04 1.95
CA LYS A 176 15.90 -16.67 3.05
C LYS A 176 14.38 -16.65 2.86
N ASP A 177 13.88 -16.46 1.66
CA ASP A 177 12.43 -16.49 1.37
C ASP A 177 11.78 -17.78 1.87
N ASP A 178 12.50 -18.92 1.74
CA ASP A 178 12.01 -20.23 2.18
C ASP A 178 11.61 -20.25 3.67
N LEU A 179 12.27 -19.48 4.54
CA LEU A 179 11.93 -19.41 5.95
C LEU A 179 10.58 -18.72 6.17
N SER A 180 10.30 -17.64 5.42
CA SER A 180 9.01 -16.95 5.47
C SER A 180 7.90 -17.80 4.86
N PHE A 181 8.17 -18.54 3.77
CA PHE A 181 7.20 -19.44 3.15
C PHE A 181 6.86 -20.61 4.07
N ALA A 182 7.87 -21.23 4.70
CA ALA A 182 7.67 -22.32 5.66
C ALA A 182 6.81 -21.86 6.84
N TYR A 183 7.11 -20.69 7.43
CA TYR A 183 6.31 -20.14 8.51
C TYR A 183 4.84 -19.94 8.07
N CYS A 184 4.62 -19.32 6.91
CA CYS A 184 3.27 -19.11 6.39
C CYS A 184 2.51 -20.42 6.17
N ASN A 185 3.17 -21.47 5.67
CA ASN A 185 2.56 -22.79 5.48
C ASN A 185 2.17 -23.43 6.81
N GLU A 186 3.05 -23.38 7.81
CA GLU A 186 2.81 -23.94 9.14
C GLU A 186 1.63 -23.27 9.84
N HIS A 187 1.42 -21.94 9.60
CA HIS A 187 0.39 -21.14 10.26
C HIS A 187 -0.83 -20.86 9.37
N GLY A 188 -0.91 -21.46 8.18
CA GLY A 188 -2.07 -21.32 7.30
C GLY A 188 -2.25 -19.91 6.75
N MET A 189 -1.18 -19.13 6.61
CA MET A 189 -1.17 -17.83 5.94
C MET A 189 -0.97 -18.02 4.44
N ALA A 190 -1.60 -17.17 3.63
CA ALA A 190 -1.32 -17.09 2.19
C ALA A 190 -0.19 -16.10 1.91
N MET A 191 0.70 -16.43 0.97
CA MET A 191 1.69 -15.48 0.48
C MET A 191 1.79 -15.51 -1.04
N VAL A 192 1.88 -14.32 -1.63
CA VAL A 192 2.17 -14.15 -3.06
C VAL A 192 3.41 -13.29 -3.25
N THR A 193 4.13 -13.56 -4.35
CA THR A 193 5.28 -12.74 -4.77
C THR A 193 5.00 -12.10 -6.13
N THR A 194 5.52 -10.87 -6.32
CA THR A 194 5.35 -10.09 -7.56
C THR A 194 6.61 -10.08 -8.43
N GLY A 195 7.78 -10.38 -7.87
CA GLY A 195 9.06 -10.23 -8.55
C GLY A 195 9.54 -8.78 -8.72
N ILE A 196 8.76 -7.79 -8.29
CA ILE A 196 9.04 -6.38 -8.53
C ILE A 196 9.17 -5.63 -7.20
N ARG A 197 10.33 -4.97 -6.98
CA ARG A 197 10.59 -4.12 -5.81
C ARG A 197 10.14 -2.69 -6.09
N HIS A 198 9.56 -2.06 -5.08
CA HIS A 198 9.08 -0.69 -5.13
C HIS A 198 9.88 0.25 -4.22
N PHE A 199 11.20 0.17 -4.25
CA PHE A 199 12.04 1.01 -3.41
C PHE A 199 11.91 2.50 -3.72
N LYS A 200 11.65 3.28 -2.67
CA LYS A 200 11.47 4.74 -2.75
C LYS A 200 12.16 5.42 -1.56
N HIS A 201 13.46 5.58 -1.67
CA HIS A 201 14.28 6.23 -0.63
C HIS A 201 14.37 7.76 -0.80
#